data_853b43e92a2276704ca6d1a08e383d5b
#
_entry.id   853b43e92a2276704ca6d1a08e383d5b
#
_cell.length_a   1.000
_cell.length_b   1.000
_cell.length_c   1.000
_cell.angle_alpha   90.00
_cell.angle_beta   90.00
_cell.angle_gamma   90.00
#
_symmetry.space_group_name_H-M   'P 1'
#
loop_
_entity.id
_entity.type
_entity.pdbx_description
1 polymer ?
#
loop_
_entity_poly.entity_id
_entity_poly.type
_entity_poly.pdbx_seq_one_letter_code
_entity_poly.pdbx_strand_id
1 'polypeptide(L)'
;MGSNKKIVNATRNTYDGIAFKSLLEKVVYSTLSQLGYNPQYEPQTFTLIEGFTPITPFYDKMSDSKMKKANLHYRMLELKSGKIIGIKYTPDFYFRYKDIDVYIEAKGMENDVFYIKKKLFIKFLDDRFTSTCQKSMYFEIYNKRQLLQALEIIKDYGKDSSR
;
A
#
# COMPACT_ATOMS: atom_id res chain seq x y z
N MET A 1 14.60 5.99 19.69
CA MET A 1 14.55 5.55 18.28
C MET A 1 14.21 4.08 18.29
N GLY A 2 12.95 3.73 17.99
CA GLY A 2 12.56 2.35 17.82
C GLY A 2 13.23 1.77 16.59
N SER A 3 14.10 0.78 16.75
CA SER A 3 14.62 0.01 15.63
C SER A 3 13.44 -0.71 14.97
N ASN A 4 13.23 -0.48 13.68
CA ASN A 4 12.36 -1.34 12.89
C ASN A 4 12.89 -2.78 13.06
N LYS A 5 12.20 -3.58 13.89
CA LYS A 5 12.49 -5.00 14.00
C LYS A 5 12.25 -5.62 12.62
N LYS A 6 13.32 -5.86 11.87
CA LYS A 6 13.27 -6.78 10.75
C LYS A 6 12.72 -8.09 11.29
N ILE A 7 11.65 -8.60 10.71
CA ILE A 7 11.19 -9.97 10.98
C ILE A 7 12.30 -10.89 10.49
N VAL A 8 13.13 -11.33 11.42
CA VAL A 8 14.18 -12.33 11.19
C VAL A 8 13.44 -13.65 11.12
N ASN A 9 13.55 -14.39 10.01
CA ASN A 9 12.95 -15.68 9.70
C ASN A 9 11.52 -15.67 9.11
N ALA A 10 11.22 -14.75 8.17
CA ALA A 10 10.09 -14.98 7.28
C ALA A 10 10.39 -16.23 6.43
N THR A 11 9.78 -17.35 6.74
CA THR A 11 9.77 -18.54 5.85
C THR A 11 9.23 -18.06 4.51
N ARG A 12 9.99 -18.29 3.43
CA ARG A 12 9.55 -17.93 2.07
C ARG A 12 8.25 -18.69 1.77
N ASN A 13 7.13 -17.97 1.83
CA ASN A 13 5.82 -18.53 1.55
C ASN A 13 5.61 -18.53 0.04
N THR A 14 5.95 -19.63 -0.63
CA THR A 14 5.74 -19.79 -2.08
C THR A 14 4.43 -20.49 -2.36
N TYR A 15 3.71 -20.06 -3.38
CA TYR A 15 2.56 -20.74 -3.95
C TYR A 15 2.44 -20.33 -5.42
N ASP A 16 2.22 -21.30 -6.31
CA ASP A 16 2.10 -21.10 -7.76
C ASP A 16 3.26 -20.29 -8.38
N GLY A 17 4.48 -20.58 -7.92
CA GLY A 17 5.70 -19.88 -8.38
C GLY A 17 5.90 -18.46 -7.82
N ILE A 18 4.95 -17.92 -7.06
CA ILE A 18 5.01 -16.59 -6.47
C ILE A 18 5.53 -16.67 -5.03
N ALA A 19 6.51 -15.85 -4.70
CA ALA A 19 7.04 -15.69 -3.34
C ALA A 19 6.34 -14.54 -2.62
N PHE A 20 5.56 -14.85 -1.59
CA PHE A 20 4.81 -13.87 -0.78
C PHE A 20 5.63 -13.39 0.41
N LYS A 21 5.44 -12.13 0.79
CA LYS A 21 6.12 -11.50 1.93
C LYS A 21 5.59 -12.01 3.28
N SER A 22 4.36 -12.51 3.32
CA SER A 22 3.73 -13.03 4.53
C SER A 22 2.90 -14.29 4.27
N LEU A 23 2.61 -15.05 5.34
CA LEU A 23 1.71 -16.20 5.27
C LEU A 23 0.28 -15.76 4.92
N LEU A 24 -0.15 -14.59 5.42
CA LEU A 24 -1.48 -14.06 5.13
C LEU A 24 -1.66 -13.76 3.65
N GLU A 25 -0.66 -13.13 3.01
CA GLU A 25 -0.67 -12.89 1.57
C GLU A 25 -0.79 -14.20 0.78
N LYS A 26 -0.02 -15.22 1.14
CA LYS A 26 -0.14 -16.55 0.52
C LYS A 26 -1.56 -17.12 0.67
N VAL A 27 -2.15 -17.02 1.86
CA VAL A 27 -3.52 -17.49 2.13
C VAL A 27 -4.55 -16.72 1.30
N VAL A 28 -4.41 -15.40 1.20
CA VAL A 28 -5.28 -14.55 0.37
C VAL A 28 -5.20 -14.98 -1.09
N TYR A 29 -3.99 -15.04 -1.64
CA TYR A 29 -3.77 -15.42 -3.05
C TYR A 29 -4.33 -16.81 -3.35
N SER A 30 -3.95 -17.83 -2.57
CA SER A 30 -4.40 -19.21 -2.79
C SER A 30 -5.91 -19.36 -2.67
N THR A 31 -6.54 -18.64 -1.74
CA THR A 31 -8.00 -18.68 -1.58
C THR A 31 -8.70 -18.03 -2.77
N LEU A 32 -8.24 -16.88 -3.24
CA LEU A 32 -8.79 -16.21 -4.42
C LEU A 32 -8.66 -17.10 -5.67
N SER A 33 -7.48 -17.68 -5.91
CA SER A 33 -7.23 -18.57 -7.06
C SER A 33 -8.10 -19.82 -7.02
N GLN A 34 -8.23 -20.48 -5.86
CA GLN A 34 -9.09 -21.67 -5.68
C GLN A 34 -10.57 -21.37 -5.90
N LEU A 35 -11.01 -20.15 -5.64
CA LEU A 35 -12.39 -19.71 -5.86
C LEU A 35 -12.64 -19.18 -7.28
N GLY A 36 -11.66 -19.28 -8.18
CA GLY A 36 -11.77 -18.90 -9.59
C GLY A 36 -11.59 -17.41 -9.87
N TYR A 37 -11.11 -16.62 -8.90
CA TYR A 37 -10.64 -15.28 -9.15
C TYR A 37 -9.23 -15.33 -9.77
N ASN A 38 -8.87 -14.29 -10.52
CA ASN A 38 -7.53 -14.17 -11.11
C ASN A 38 -6.74 -13.04 -10.40
N PRO A 39 -6.23 -13.30 -9.17
CA PRO A 39 -5.54 -12.28 -8.41
C PRO A 39 -4.15 -11.99 -9.00
N GLN A 40 -3.84 -10.72 -9.13
CA GLN A 40 -2.49 -10.24 -9.44
C GLN A 40 -1.86 -9.78 -8.13
N TYR A 41 -0.66 -10.27 -7.83
CA TYR A 41 0.10 -9.90 -6.64
C TYR A 41 1.00 -8.70 -6.94
N GLU A 42 0.90 -7.64 -6.14
CA GLU A 42 1.63 -6.36 -6.30
C GLU A 42 1.62 -5.85 -7.77
N PRO A 43 0.44 -5.75 -8.43
CA PRO A 43 0.38 -5.60 -9.89
C PRO A 43 0.87 -4.25 -10.38
N GLN A 44 0.59 -3.20 -9.61
CA GLN A 44 0.86 -1.83 -10.01
C GLN A 44 1.13 -0.93 -8.82
N THR A 45 2.10 -0.04 -8.99
CA THR A 45 2.39 1.03 -8.05
C THR A 45 1.71 2.33 -8.51
N PHE A 46 0.89 2.90 -7.65
CA PHE A 46 0.20 4.16 -7.87
C PHE A 46 1.00 5.32 -7.26
N THR A 47 1.13 6.40 -8.00
CA THR A 47 1.64 7.66 -7.47
C THR A 47 0.47 8.43 -6.86
N LEU A 48 0.47 8.56 -5.53
CA LEU A 48 -0.59 9.23 -4.79
C LEU A 48 -0.33 10.73 -4.64
N ILE A 49 0.93 11.11 -4.51
CA ILE A 49 1.40 12.49 -4.52
C ILE A 49 2.68 12.52 -5.37
N GLU A 50 2.72 13.38 -6.36
CA GLU A 50 3.92 13.59 -7.18
C GLU A 50 5.04 14.21 -6.35
N GLY A 51 6.28 13.83 -6.69
CA GLY A 51 7.46 14.48 -6.11
C GLY A 51 7.61 15.90 -6.66
N PHE A 52 8.06 16.81 -5.81
CA PHE A 52 8.19 18.22 -6.15
C PHE A 52 9.47 18.84 -5.57
N THR A 53 9.90 19.96 -6.14
CA THR A 53 10.94 20.79 -5.58
C THR A 53 10.27 21.92 -4.82
N PRO A 54 10.47 22.04 -3.48
CA PRO A 54 9.82 23.08 -2.71
C PRO A 54 10.36 24.47 -3.07
N ILE A 55 9.45 25.42 -3.19
CA ILE A 55 9.76 26.84 -3.33
C ILE A 55 9.95 27.46 -1.93
N THR A 56 9.17 26.99 -0.95
CA THR A 56 9.28 27.42 0.44
C THR A 56 10.59 26.93 1.04
N PRO A 57 11.45 27.79 1.59
CA PRO A 57 12.62 27.35 2.33
C PRO A 57 12.19 26.49 3.53
N PHE A 58 12.78 25.31 3.67
CA PHE A 58 12.56 24.46 4.83
C PHE A 58 13.87 23.97 5.42
N TYR A 59 13.87 23.83 6.72
CA TYR A 59 15.04 23.45 7.50
C TYR A 59 14.76 22.14 8.22
N ASP A 60 15.71 21.26 8.22
CA ASP A 60 15.66 20.00 8.96
C ASP A 60 17.00 19.78 9.68
N LYS A 61 17.03 18.79 10.55
CA LYS A 61 18.25 18.43 11.27
C LYS A 61 19.40 18.11 10.30
N MET A 62 20.57 18.60 10.61
CA MET A 62 21.82 18.24 9.92
C MET A 62 22.08 16.73 10.10
N SER A 63 22.57 16.07 9.07
CA SER A 63 22.92 14.65 9.14
C SER A 63 24.10 14.39 10.08
N ASP A 64 24.11 13.22 10.74
CA ASP A 64 25.18 12.86 11.67
C ASP A 64 26.56 12.87 11.03
N SER A 65 26.68 12.56 9.73
CA SER A 65 27.95 12.63 8.98
C SER A 65 28.46 14.06 8.79
N LYS A 66 27.55 15.01 8.51
CA LYS A 66 27.91 16.43 8.41
C LYS A 66 28.28 17.01 9.77
N MET A 67 27.55 16.64 10.82
CA MET A 67 27.85 17.07 12.19
C MET A 67 29.25 16.60 12.64
N LYS A 68 29.59 15.34 12.37
CA LYS A 68 30.92 14.79 12.66
C LYS A 68 32.02 15.53 11.91
N LYS A 69 31.84 15.81 10.60
CA LYS A 69 32.80 16.59 9.82
C LYS A 69 33.00 18.01 10.34
N ALA A 70 31.93 18.63 10.85
CA ALA A 70 31.96 19.98 11.41
C ALA A 70 32.31 20.01 12.90
N ASN A 71 32.64 18.85 13.51
CA ASN A 71 32.96 18.71 14.94
C ASN A 71 31.91 19.33 15.87
N LEU A 72 30.63 19.13 15.53
CA LEU A 72 29.52 19.68 16.29
C LEU A 72 29.00 18.64 17.32
N HIS A 73 28.76 19.11 18.56
CA HIS A 73 28.28 18.28 19.67
C HIS A 73 26.77 18.33 19.86
N TYR A 74 26.06 19.17 19.12
CA TYR A 74 24.59 19.31 19.18
C TYR A 74 24.01 19.43 17.78
N ARG A 75 22.74 19.03 17.65
CA ARG A 75 22.06 19.01 16.37
C ARG A 75 21.74 20.43 15.90
N MET A 76 22.22 20.74 14.71
CA MET A 76 21.96 22.00 14.01
C MET A 76 20.86 21.80 12.95
N LEU A 77 20.17 22.87 12.62
CA LEU A 77 19.31 22.94 11.44
C LEU A 77 20.15 23.27 10.21
N GLU A 78 19.81 22.65 9.09
CA GLU A 78 20.35 23.03 7.79
C GLU A 78 19.23 23.26 6.80
N LEU A 79 19.38 24.26 5.94
CA LEU A 79 18.48 24.48 4.82
C LEU A 79 18.53 23.25 3.90
N LYS A 80 17.38 22.68 3.64
CA LYS A 80 17.24 21.59 2.69
C LYS A 80 16.90 22.13 1.31
N SER A 81 17.57 21.59 0.33
CA SER A 81 17.31 21.86 -1.07
C SER A 81 17.19 20.55 -1.82
N GLY A 82 16.50 20.55 -2.92
CA GLY A 82 16.32 19.40 -3.78
C GLY A 82 14.89 18.87 -3.81
N LYS A 83 14.69 17.83 -4.60
CA LYS A 83 13.36 17.25 -4.84
C LYS A 83 12.88 16.45 -3.63
N ILE A 84 11.67 16.73 -3.18
CA ILE A 84 10.93 15.87 -2.26
C ILE A 84 10.32 14.72 -3.06
N ILE A 85 10.60 13.50 -2.61
CA ILE A 85 10.12 12.28 -3.26
C ILE A 85 8.61 12.15 -3.08
N GLY A 86 7.91 11.80 -4.15
CA GLY A 86 6.47 11.56 -4.12
C GLY A 86 6.06 10.38 -3.24
N ILE A 87 4.79 10.33 -2.89
CA ILE A 87 4.20 9.22 -2.13
C ILE A 87 3.63 8.22 -3.11
N LYS A 88 4.09 6.98 -3.01
CA LYS A 88 3.64 5.85 -3.83
C LYS A 88 3.01 4.76 -2.96
N TYR A 89 2.06 4.03 -3.55
CA TYR A 89 1.40 2.90 -2.91
C TYR A 89 1.22 1.76 -3.91
N THR A 90 1.48 0.54 -3.44
CA THR A 90 1.26 -0.69 -4.18
C THR A 90 0.34 -1.56 -3.33
N PRO A 91 -0.92 -1.79 -3.72
CA PRO A 91 -1.79 -2.74 -3.02
C PRO A 91 -1.25 -4.15 -3.19
N ASP A 92 -1.45 -5.02 -2.19
CA ASP A 92 -0.95 -6.39 -2.24
C ASP A 92 -1.61 -7.20 -3.37
N PHE A 93 -2.92 -7.02 -3.57
CA PHE A 93 -3.65 -7.75 -4.60
C PHE A 93 -4.60 -6.86 -5.39
N TYR A 94 -4.77 -7.24 -6.65
CA TYR A 94 -5.77 -6.71 -7.55
C TYR A 94 -6.42 -7.86 -8.32
N PHE A 95 -7.70 -7.76 -8.56
CA PHE A 95 -8.43 -8.52 -9.57
C PHE A 95 -9.63 -7.74 -10.06
N ARG A 96 -10.11 -8.09 -11.24
CA ARG A 96 -11.35 -7.52 -11.78
C ARG A 96 -12.50 -8.46 -11.54
N TYR A 97 -13.58 -7.94 -11.00
CA TYR A 97 -14.85 -8.65 -10.86
C TYR A 97 -15.94 -7.89 -11.61
N LYS A 98 -16.40 -8.43 -12.76
CA LYS A 98 -17.30 -7.73 -13.69
C LYS A 98 -16.72 -6.37 -14.09
N ASP A 99 -17.41 -5.26 -13.77
CA ASP A 99 -17.02 -3.88 -14.02
C ASP A 99 -16.28 -3.21 -12.85
N ILE A 100 -15.95 -3.95 -11.79
CA ILE A 100 -15.37 -3.45 -10.55
C ILE A 100 -13.89 -3.83 -10.47
N ASP A 101 -13.02 -2.86 -10.22
CA ASP A 101 -11.63 -3.09 -9.83
C ASP A 101 -11.56 -3.35 -8.33
N VAL A 102 -11.09 -4.51 -7.92
CA VAL A 102 -10.98 -4.90 -6.52
C VAL A 102 -9.54 -4.86 -6.08
N TYR A 103 -9.26 -4.10 -5.03
CA TYR A 103 -7.96 -3.99 -4.40
C TYR A 103 -8.01 -4.56 -3.00
N ILE A 104 -7.04 -5.40 -2.65
CA ILE A 104 -6.93 -6.00 -1.32
C ILE A 104 -5.55 -5.72 -0.74
N GLU A 105 -5.54 -5.31 0.51
CA GLU A 105 -4.35 -5.22 1.35
C GLU A 105 -4.43 -6.29 2.44
N ALA A 106 -3.41 -7.15 2.52
CA ALA A 106 -3.29 -8.20 3.54
C ALA A 106 -2.42 -7.69 4.69
N LYS A 107 -3.01 -7.43 5.86
CA LYS A 107 -2.34 -6.71 6.95
C LYS A 107 -2.15 -7.56 8.19
N GLY A 108 -0.88 -7.73 8.59
CA GLY A 108 -0.55 -8.34 9.88
C GLY A 108 -0.41 -7.32 11.01
N MET A 109 0.33 -6.24 10.75
CA MET A 109 0.51 -5.11 11.68
C MET A 109 0.44 -3.79 10.91
N GLU A 110 -0.16 -2.80 11.54
CA GLU A 110 -0.31 -1.46 10.99
C GLU A 110 0.82 -0.54 11.47
N ASN A 111 1.16 0.46 10.67
CA ASN A 111 2.03 1.56 11.05
C ASN A 111 1.43 2.90 10.57
N ASP A 112 1.89 4.00 11.16
CA ASP A 112 1.36 5.34 10.88
C ASP A 112 1.45 5.74 9.39
N VAL A 113 2.52 5.32 8.72
CA VAL A 113 2.74 5.60 7.30
C VAL A 113 1.69 4.91 6.43
N PHE A 114 1.28 3.69 6.80
CA PHE A 114 0.24 2.97 6.08
C PHE A 114 -1.12 3.69 6.16
N TYR A 115 -1.52 4.19 7.34
CA TYR A 115 -2.78 4.93 7.48
C TYR A 115 -2.86 6.14 6.55
N ILE A 116 -1.77 6.87 6.41
CA ILE A 116 -1.70 8.02 5.48
C ILE A 116 -1.85 7.53 4.05
N LYS A 117 -1.08 6.53 3.64
CA LYS A 117 -1.13 5.96 2.28
C LYS A 117 -2.50 5.39 1.94
N LYS A 118 -3.15 4.69 2.87
CA LYS A 118 -4.51 4.18 2.71
C LYS A 118 -5.51 5.29 2.41
N LYS A 119 -5.52 6.36 3.21
CA LYS A 119 -6.41 7.52 2.98
C LYS A 119 -6.17 8.15 1.62
N LEU A 120 -4.91 8.35 1.25
CA LEU A 120 -4.55 8.89 -0.05
C LEU A 120 -4.95 7.96 -1.20
N PHE A 121 -4.85 6.64 -1.03
CA PHE A 121 -5.26 5.68 -2.04
C PHE A 121 -6.77 5.64 -2.23
N ILE A 122 -7.55 5.67 -1.14
CA ILE A 122 -9.01 5.78 -1.22
C ILE A 122 -9.41 7.06 -1.96
N LYS A 123 -8.80 8.21 -1.62
CA LYS A 123 -9.02 9.46 -2.34
C LYS A 123 -8.66 9.35 -3.83
N PHE A 124 -7.55 8.70 -4.16
CA PHE A 124 -7.16 8.43 -5.55
C PHE A 124 -8.22 7.61 -6.31
N LEU A 125 -8.81 6.59 -5.68
CA LEU A 125 -9.88 5.79 -6.28
C LEU A 125 -11.16 6.59 -6.51
N ASP A 126 -11.52 7.49 -5.57
CA ASP A 126 -12.66 8.40 -5.72
C ASP A 126 -12.45 9.40 -6.87
N ASP A 127 -11.26 9.99 -6.98
CA ASP A 127 -10.92 10.90 -8.07
C ASP A 127 -10.94 10.19 -9.44
N ARG A 128 -10.45 8.95 -9.45
CA ARG A 128 -10.51 8.10 -10.64
C ARG A 128 -11.97 7.78 -11.02
N PHE A 129 -12.82 7.44 -10.06
CA PHE A 129 -14.25 7.24 -10.31
C PHE A 129 -14.90 8.49 -10.90
N THR A 130 -14.63 9.65 -10.31
CA THR A 130 -15.18 10.93 -10.79
C THR A 130 -14.76 11.25 -12.25
N SER A 131 -13.52 10.92 -12.62
CA SER A 131 -12.98 11.24 -13.94
C SER A 131 -13.29 10.18 -15.02
N THR A 132 -13.44 8.91 -14.64
CA THR A 132 -13.54 7.78 -15.59
C THR A 132 -14.78 6.92 -15.41
N CYS A 133 -15.58 7.13 -14.37
CA CYS A 133 -16.68 6.27 -13.94
C CYS A 133 -16.23 4.82 -13.60
N GLN A 134 -14.92 4.57 -13.42
CA GLN A 134 -14.40 3.27 -13.09
C GLN A 134 -14.69 2.92 -11.63
N LYS A 135 -15.56 1.96 -11.41
CA LYS A 135 -15.90 1.46 -10.07
C LYS A 135 -14.72 0.73 -9.45
N SER A 136 -14.47 0.98 -8.18
CA SER A 136 -13.41 0.31 -7.42
C SER A 136 -13.91 -0.06 -6.03
N MET A 137 -13.33 -1.13 -5.47
CA MET A 137 -13.51 -1.53 -4.07
C MET A 137 -12.15 -1.75 -3.44
N TYR A 138 -11.98 -1.34 -2.20
CA TYR A 138 -10.78 -1.55 -1.42
C TYR A 138 -11.10 -2.27 -0.13
N PHE A 139 -10.35 -3.34 0.16
CA PHE A 139 -10.50 -4.15 1.36
C PHE A 139 -9.17 -4.29 2.09
N GLU A 140 -9.24 -4.19 3.39
CA GLU A 140 -8.13 -4.47 4.29
C GLU A 140 -8.43 -5.76 5.05
N ILE A 141 -7.57 -6.77 4.88
CA ILE A 141 -7.81 -8.15 5.31
C ILE A 141 -6.77 -8.57 6.32
N TYR A 142 -7.21 -8.97 7.51
CA TYR A 142 -6.36 -9.46 8.60
C TYR A 142 -6.41 -10.99 8.77
N ASN A 143 -7.37 -11.65 8.15
CA ASN A 143 -7.54 -13.10 8.23
C ASN A 143 -8.44 -13.62 7.10
N LYS A 144 -8.42 -14.96 6.92
CA LYS A 144 -9.21 -15.63 5.88
C LYS A 144 -10.73 -15.39 5.99
N ARG A 145 -11.27 -15.26 7.21
CA ARG A 145 -12.71 -15.03 7.40
C ARG A 145 -13.14 -13.68 6.83
N GLN A 146 -12.34 -12.65 7.05
CA GLN A 146 -12.59 -11.32 6.46
C GLN A 146 -12.48 -11.33 4.93
N LEU A 147 -11.54 -12.13 4.37
CA LEU A 147 -11.48 -12.30 2.92
C LEU A 147 -12.78 -12.89 2.37
N LEU A 148 -13.31 -13.95 2.98
CA LEU A 148 -14.57 -14.56 2.53
C LEU A 148 -15.74 -13.58 2.63
N GLN A 149 -15.81 -12.80 3.71
CA GLN A 149 -16.80 -11.74 3.86
C GLN A 149 -16.66 -10.65 2.77
N ALA A 150 -15.45 -10.23 2.44
CA ALA A 150 -15.21 -9.27 1.36
C ALA A 150 -15.71 -9.82 0.02
N LEU A 151 -15.49 -11.11 -0.27
CA LEU A 151 -15.98 -11.73 -1.50
C LEU A 151 -17.52 -11.81 -1.57
N GLU A 152 -18.21 -11.99 -0.45
CA GLU A 152 -19.67 -11.90 -0.39
C GLU A 152 -20.15 -10.49 -0.71
N ILE A 153 -19.56 -9.48 -0.10
CA ILE A 153 -19.85 -8.06 -0.37
C ILE A 153 -19.66 -7.73 -1.86
N ILE A 154 -18.57 -8.17 -2.46
CA ILE A 154 -18.28 -7.96 -3.89
C ILE A 154 -19.36 -8.61 -4.78
N LYS A 155 -19.78 -9.83 -4.45
CA LYS A 155 -20.82 -10.55 -5.20
C LYS A 155 -22.17 -9.85 -5.12
N ASP A 156 -22.55 -9.37 -3.95
CA ASP A 156 -23.82 -8.69 -3.73
C ASP A 156 -23.87 -7.34 -4.44
N TYR A 157 -22.79 -6.55 -4.34
CA TYR A 157 -22.66 -5.31 -5.09
C TYR A 157 -22.72 -5.52 -6.61
N GLY A 158 -22.11 -6.59 -7.11
CA GLY A 158 -22.18 -6.95 -8.53
C GLY A 158 -23.54 -7.43 -9.02
N LYS A 159 -24.48 -7.82 -8.13
CA LYS A 159 -25.88 -8.14 -8.50
C LYS A 159 -26.69 -6.86 -8.75
N ASP A 160 -26.50 -5.84 -7.94
CA ASP A 160 -27.22 -4.56 -8.07
C ASP A 160 -26.81 -3.77 -9.31
N SER A 161 -25.57 -3.93 -9.77
CA SER A 161 -25.06 -3.31 -10.98
C SER A 161 -25.60 -3.92 -12.29
N SER A 162 -26.40 -4.98 -12.21
CA SER A 162 -26.96 -5.70 -13.36
C SER A 162 -28.44 -5.40 -13.56
N ARG A 163 -29.02 -4.44 -12.80
CA ARG A 163 -30.36 -3.87 -12.99
C ARG A 163 -30.25 -2.45 -13.54
#